data_e13c741153a9bf07be6bd3094bb9b966
#
_entry.id   e13c741153a9bf07be6bd3094bb9b966
#
_cell.length_a   1.000
_cell.length_b   1.000
_cell.length_c   1.000
_cell.angle_alpha   90.00
_cell.angle_beta   90.00
_cell.angle_gamma   90.00
#
_symmetry.space_group_name_H-M   'P 1'
#
loop_
_entity.id
_entity.type
_entity.pdbx_description
1 polymer ?
#
loop_
_entity_poly.entity_id
_entity_poly.type
_entity_poly.pdbx_seq_one_letter_code
_entity_poly.pdbx_strand_id
1 'polypeptide(L)'
;MRHLFLAALTALFLVPVHSSAEVPPIREKRAEGEKDKVKMDAESKRAVDAALKFLAREQAADGSWNNTAITGFVLMAFMSNGHLPNQGDFGKNVAKGVQYLLSAAQSDGYIVGARGGNMYCHGMATLALTQVYGMTGDEEIKKVTKKAIDLIIKTQNNEGGWRYDPAPTGADISVTIMQVMALRGAKDAGLQVPDKTMANSIKYINRCRDGRTGGYKYQPYSAGAGYARTAAGVCVLQLCGEYEADDIKKAVEYMEKVQDDFGHYWYGHYYAAHAFNQVGGEVWEKYYKRMRDRLLAPGYQRPGGEWYDGRREAAYGPAYQTAIAVLILSVPTHYLPIYQK
;
A
#
# COMPACT_ATOMS: atom_id res chain seq x y z
N MET A 1 37.03 -64.40 39.03
CA MET A 1 36.54 -63.09 39.36
C MET A 1 36.90 -62.18 38.18
N ARG A 2 36.01 -61.97 37.22
CA ARG A 2 36.20 -61.12 36.04
C ARG A 2 35.05 -60.12 36.03
N HIS A 3 35.35 -58.83 36.20
CA HIS A 3 34.39 -57.75 36.11
C HIS A 3 34.12 -57.43 34.63
N LEU A 4 32.89 -57.60 34.21
CA LEU A 4 32.38 -57.09 32.89
C LEU A 4 31.93 -55.64 33.11
N PHE A 5 32.58 -54.69 32.44
CA PHE A 5 32.09 -53.35 32.24
C PHE A 5 31.13 -53.31 31.05
N LEU A 6 29.87 -52.97 31.29
CA LEU A 6 28.86 -52.67 30.28
C LEU A 6 29.01 -51.21 29.86
N ALA A 7 29.48 -50.96 28.63
CA ALA A 7 29.48 -49.63 28.05
C ALA A 7 28.12 -49.36 27.39
N ALA A 8 27.37 -48.43 27.94
CA ALA A 8 26.15 -47.94 27.32
C ALA A 8 26.50 -46.96 26.18
N LEU A 9 26.21 -47.34 24.95
CA LEU A 9 26.30 -46.49 23.76
C LEU A 9 25.06 -45.61 23.72
N THR A 10 25.18 -44.30 24.05
CA THR A 10 24.16 -43.31 23.80
C THR A 10 24.20 -42.90 22.31
N ALA A 11 23.28 -43.38 21.50
CA ALA A 11 23.11 -42.92 20.14
C ALA A 11 22.48 -41.54 20.16
N LEU A 12 23.25 -40.50 19.81
CA LEU A 12 22.77 -39.16 19.56
C LEU A 12 22.07 -39.13 18.20
N PHE A 13 20.74 -39.10 18.21
CA PHE A 13 19.97 -38.84 17.00
C PHE A 13 20.14 -37.36 16.64
N LEU A 14 20.99 -37.07 15.68
CA LEU A 14 21.03 -35.81 14.96
C LEU A 14 19.75 -35.71 14.10
N VAL A 15 18.78 -34.98 14.61
CA VAL A 15 17.63 -34.54 13.79
C VAL A 15 18.17 -33.57 12.74
N PRO A 16 18.00 -33.84 11.44
CA PRO A 16 18.40 -32.86 10.45
C PRO A 16 17.55 -31.60 10.63
N VAL A 17 18.21 -30.49 10.98
CA VAL A 17 17.63 -29.15 10.90
C VAL A 17 17.29 -28.96 9.41
N HIS A 18 16.00 -29.02 9.10
CA HIS A 18 15.54 -28.60 7.77
C HIS A 18 15.93 -27.14 7.63
N SER A 19 16.91 -26.90 6.77
CA SER A 19 17.21 -25.58 6.22
C SER A 19 15.87 -24.97 5.76
N SER A 20 15.43 -23.90 6.43
CA SER A 20 14.38 -23.06 5.91
C SER A 20 14.81 -22.66 4.50
N ALA A 21 14.08 -23.11 3.49
CA ALA A 21 14.29 -22.68 2.12
C ALA A 21 14.31 -21.14 2.15
N GLU A 22 15.45 -20.55 1.84
CA GLU A 22 15.57 -19.13 1.61
C GLU A 22 14.54 -18.79 0.52
N VAL A 23 13.53 -18.01 0.90
CA VAL A 23 12.64 -17.41 -0.07
C VAL A 23 13.54 -16.53 -0.95
N PRO A 24 13.67 -16.81 -2.26
CA PRO A 24 14.52 -16.02 -3.11
C PRO A 24 14.08 -14.56 -2.99
N PRO A 25 15.01 -13.59 -2.96
CA PRO A 25 14.65 -12.18 -2.92
C PRO A 25 13.76 -11.89 -4.13
N ILE A 26 12.49 -11.55 -3.87
CA ILE A 26 11.43 -11.34 -4.87
C ILE A 26 11.71 -10.10 -5.72
N ARG A 27 12.88 -9.51 -5.59
CA ARG A 27 13.32 -8.32 -6.33
C ARG A 27 14.62 -8.61 -7.04
N GLU A 28 14.57 -8.78 -8.36
CA GLU A 28 15.77 -8.55 -9.15
C GLU A 28 16.19 -7.09 -8.91
N LYS A 29 17.43 -6.92 -8.49
CA LYS A 29 18.03 -5.60 -8.30
C LYS A 29 17.91 -4.83 -9.63
N ARG A 30 17.36 -3.62 -9.58
CA ARG A 30 17.62 -2.62 -10.61
C ARG A 30 19.10 -2.67 -10.94
N ALA A 31 19.46 -2.65 -12.22
CA ALA A 31 20.87 -2.65 -12.63
C ALA A 31 21.64 -1.64 -11.76
N GLU A 32 22.66 -2.12 -11.06
CA GLU A 32 23.52 -1.28 -10.23
C GLU A 32 24.13 -0.21 -11.14
N GLY A 33 23.64 1.02 -11.08
CA GLY A 33 24.21 2.12 -11.84
C GLY A 33 23.31 3.35 -12.03
N GLU A 34 22.01 3.22 -12.09
CA GLU A 34 21.16 4.40 -12.25
C GLU A 34 20.67 4.87 -10.87
N LYS A 35 21.43 5.81 -10.28
CA LYS A 35 20.97 6.52 -9.06
C LYS A 35 19.70 7.25 -9.41
N ASP A 36 18.63 7.04 -8.60
CA ASP A 36 17.40 7.82 -8.71
C ASP A 36 17.77 9.32 -8.62
N LYS A 37 17.58 10.04 -9.73
CA LYS A 37 17.89 11.46 -9.83
C LYS A 37 16.81 12.33 -9.17
N VAL A 38 15.63 11.75 -8.96
CA VAL A 38 14.49 12.43 -8.34
C VAL A 38 14.68 12.47 -6.83
N LYS A 39 14.67 13.67 -6.27
CA LYS A 39 14.76 13.92 -4.82
C LYS A 39 13.65 14.89 -4.40
N MET A 40 13.17 14.71 -3.19
CA MET A 40 12.32 15.72 -2.56
C MET A 40 13.16 16.97 -2.28
N ASP A 41 12.85 18.09 -2.93
CA ASP A 41 13.54 19.36 -2.71
C ASP A 41 13.04 20.11 -1.47
N ALA A 42 13.71 21.21 -1.14
CA ALA A 42 13.39 22.01 0.05
C ALA A 42 11.98 22.64 0.00
N GLU A 43 11.47 22.95 -1.19
CA GLU A 43 10.12 23.51 -1.36
C GLU A 43 9.06 22.44 -1.12
N SER A 44 9.21 21.26 -1.72
CA SER A 44 8.36 20.10 -1.47
C SER A 44 8.36 19.71 0.00
N LYS A 45 9.53 19.73 0.66
CA LYS A 45 9.64 19.44 2.09
C LYS A 45 8.84 20.44 2.94
N ARG A 46 8.97 21.75 2.68
CA ARG A 46 8.18 22.77 3.42
C ARG A 46 6.67 22.58 3.22
N ALA A 47 6.24 22.26 2.01
CA ALA A 47 4.84 22.00 1.72
C ALA A 47 4.32 20.74 2.46
N VAL A 48 5.11 19.67 2.48
CA VAL A 48 4.81 18.46 3.24
C VAL A 48 4.76 18.74 4.75
N ASP A 49 5.72 19.48 5.31
CA ASP A 49 5.73 19.84 6.73
C ASP A 49 4.48 20.64 7.12
N ALA A 50 4.03 21.58 6.27
CA ALA A 50 2.77 22.32 6.48
C ALA A 50 1.54 21.40 6.45
N ALA A 51 1.53 20.46 5.52
CA ALA A 51 0.45 19.47 5.39
C ALA A 51 0.38 18.51 6.58
N LEU A 52 1.51 18.02 7.08
CA LEU A 52 1.53 17.17 8.26
C LEU A 52 1.04 17.90 9.51
N LYS A 53 1.36 19.20 9.66
CA LYS A 53 0.79 20.06 10.71
C LYS A 53 -0.73 20.21 10.57
N PHE A 54 -1.23 20.39 9.36
CA PHE A 54 -2.67 20.40 9.09
C PHE A 54 -3.30 19.07 9.50
N LEU A 55 -2.80 17.94 9.00
CA LEU A 55 -3.32 16.62 9.34
C LEU A 55 -3.33 16.35 10.85
N ALA A 56 -2.29 16.79 11.56
CA ALA A 56 -2.23 16.63 13.01
C ALA A 56 -3.34 17.42 13.74
N ARG A 57 -3.69 18.63 13.27
CA ARG A 57 -4.78 19.44 13.85
C ARG A 57 -6.17 18.88 13.55
N GLU A 58 -6.34 18.26 12.38
CA GLU A 58 -7.63 17.71 11.92
C GLU A 58 -7.97 16.35 12.53
N GLN A 59 -7.08 15.78 13.35
CA GLN A 59 -7.34 14.50 14.00
C GLN A 59 -8.48 14.59 14.99
N ALA A 60 -9.49 13.75 14.85
CA ALA A 60 -10.61 13.66 15.77
C ALA A 60 -10.18 13.15 17.15
N ALA A 61 -11.01 13.37 18.16
CA ALA A 61 -10.73 12.96 19.55
C ALA A 61 -10.54 11.44 19.69
N ASP A 62 -11.23 10.63 18.86
CA ASP A 62 -11.09 9.19 18.78
C ASP A 62 -9.82 8.72 18.05
N GLY A 63 -9.01 9.64 17.56
CA GLY A 63 -7.78 9.36 16.82
C GLY A 63 -7.95 9.18 15.31
N SER A 64 -9.18 9.24 14.78
CA SER A 64 -9.47 9.05 13.36
C SER A 64 -9.32 10.33 12.53
N TRP A 65 -9.24 10.10 11.20
CA TRP A 65 -9.51 11.10 10.16
C TRP A 65 -10.65 10.55 9.29
N ASN A 66 -11.90 10.87 9.68
CA ASN A 66 -13.12 10.38 9.04
C ASN A 66 -13.34 8.87 9.23
N ASN A 67 -12.93 8.01 8.31
CA ASN A 67 -13.10 6.55 8.36
C ASN A 67 -11.74 5.80 8.40
N THR A 68 -11.80 4.47 8.47
CA THR A 68 -10.59 3.64 8.58
C THR A 68 -9.67 3.74 7.37
N ALA A 69 -10.21 3.94 6.15
CA ALA A 69 -9.37 4.11 4.96
C ALA A 69 -8.61 5.44 4.97
N ILE A 70 -9.30 6.55 5.27
CA ILE A 70 -8.66 7.87 5.32
C ILE A 70 -7.65 7.92 6.46
N THR A 71 -7.98 7.34 7.62
CA THR A 71 -7.01 7.18 8.72
C THR A 71 -5.78 6.39 8.27
N GLY A 72 -5.96 5.32 7.50
CA GLY A 72 -4.86 4.55 6.92
C GLY A 72 -3.97 5.39 6.00
N PHE A 73 -4.55 6.17 5.07
CA PHE A 73 -3.79 7.07 4.20
C PHE A 73 -3.01 8.13 4.99
N VAL A 74 -3.63 8.72 6.01
CA VAL A 74 -2.97 9.74 6.84
C VAL A 74 -1.81 9.12 7.64
N LEU A 75 -2.00 7.95 8.22
CA LEU A 75 -0.91 7.22 8.89
C LEU A 75 0.26 6.94 7.93
N MET A 76 -0.04 6.48 6.70
CA MET A 76 0.98 6.28 5.67
C MET A 76 1.71 7.58 5.34
N ALA A 77 1.00 8.72 5.28
CA ALA A 77 1.59 10.04 5.03
C ALA A 77 2.55 10.46 6.16
N PHE A 78 2.20 10.26 7.42
CA PHE A 78 3.11 10.50 8.54
C PHE A 78 4.33 9.57 8.49
N MET A 79 4.11 8.28 8.29
CA MET A 79 5.19 7.27 8.25
C MET A 79 6.14 7.48 7.08
N SER A 80 5.65 7.94 5.92
CA SER A 80 6.51 8.26 4.76
C SER A 80 7.46 9.44 5.01
N ASN A 81 7.27 10.14 6.13
CA ASN A 81 8.12 11.25 6.60
C ASN A 81 8.80 10.97 7.95
N GLY A 82 8.89 9.69 8.33
CA GLY A 82 9.68 9.23 9.48
C GLY A 82 8.98 9.35 10.84
N HIS A 83 7.66 9.60 10.88
CA HIS A 83 6.91 9.67 12.13
C HIS A 83 6.27 8.31 12.43
N LEU A 84 6.68 7.65 13.50
CA LEU A 84 6.15 6.36 13.96
C LEU A 84 5.36 6.56 15.27
N PRO A 85 4.60 5.54 15.73
CA PRO A 85 3.92 5.63 17.02
C PRO A 85 4.88 6.05 18.13
N ASN A 86 4.58 7.18 18.77
CA ASN A 86 5.38 7.81 19.84
C ASN A 86 6.81 8.24 19.43
N GLN A 87 7.11 8.34 18.12
CA GLN A 87 8.41 8.77 17.59
C GLN A 87 8.22 9.91 16.57
N GLY A 88 9.12 10.90 16.62
CA GLY A 88 9.05 12.10 15.81
C GLY A 88 7.98 13.09 16.29
N ASP A 89 7.91 14.25 15.66
CA ASP A 89 7.07 15.39 16.08
C ASP A 89 5.57 15.05 16.14
N PHE A 90 5.11 14.16 15.27
CA PHE A 90 3.71 13.71 15.17
C PHE A 90 3.48 12.31 15.72
N GLY A 91 4.42 11.74 16.48
CA GLY A 91 4.34 10.37 17.00
C GLY A 91 3.11 10.10 17.85
N LYS A 92 2.62 11.11 18.62
CA LYS A 92 1.37 11.00 19.40
C LYS A 92 0.13 10.91 18.49
N ASN A 93 0.12 11.63 17.38
CA ASN A 93 -0.97 11.56 16.39
C ASN A 93 -0.97 10.18 15.71
N VAL A 94 0.20 9.70 15.32
CA VAL A 94 0.34 8.36 14.73
C VAL A 94 -0.13 7.29 15.70
N ALA A 95 0.29 7.34 16.98
CA ALA A 95 -0.13 6.39 18.00
C ALA A 95 -1.66 6.37 18.18
N LYS A 96 -2.31 7.54 18.25
CA LYS A 96 -3.78 7.62 18.35
C LYS A 96 -4.49 7.05 17.12
N GLY A 97 -3.99 7.34 15.91
CA GLY A 97 -4.55 6.81 14.68
C GLY A 97 -4.41 5.29 14.58
N VAL A 98 -3.27 4.74 14.98
CA VAL A 98 -3.06 3.29 15.10
C VAL A 98 -4.05 2.70 16.11
N GLN A 99 -4.16 3.29 17.30
CA GLN A 99 -5.11 2.81 18.31
C GLN A 99 -6.56 2.83 17.82
N TYR A 100 -6.96 3.84 17.03
CA TYR A 100 -8.27 3.88 16.38
C TYR A 100 -8.45 2.68 15.44
N LEU A 101 -7.47 2.36 14.57
CA LEU A 101 -7.57 1.21 13.68
C LEU A 101 -7.63 -0.12 14.45
N LEU A 102 -6.88 -0.27 15.53
CA LEU A 102 -6.92 -1.45 16.38
C LEU A 102 -8.30 -1.62 17.05
N SER A 103 -8.88 -0.53 17.56
CA SER A 103 -10.20 -0.55 18.19
C SER A 103 -11.35 -0.75 17.20
N ALA A 104 -11.14 -0.39 15.91
CA ALA A 104 -12.11 -0.61 14.84
C ALA A 104 -12.16 -2.07 14.33
N ALA A 105 -11.20 -2.91 14.74
CA ALA A 105 -11.16 -4.31 14.36
C ALA A 105 -12.19 -5.13 15.11
N GLN A 106 -13.06 -5.82 14.37
CA GLN A 106 -14.03 -6.75 14.90
C GLN A 106 -13.39 -8.10 15.29
N SER A 107 -14.13 -8.95 15.97
CA SER A 107 -13.63 -10.24 16.47
C SER A 107 -13.10 -11.17 15.36
N ASP A 108 -13.69 -11.08 14.16
CA ASP A 108 -13.31 -11.83 12.96
C ASP A 108 -12.13 -11.20 12.18
N GLY A 109 -11.64 -10.03 12.62
CA GLY A 109 -10.56 -9.29 12.00
C GLY A 109 -11.01 -8.20 11.02
N TYR A 110 -12.32 -8.01 10.79
CA TYR A 110 -12.82 -6.98 9.90
C TYR A 110 -12.59 -5.57 10.50
N ILE A 111 -11.79 -4.73 9.84
CA ILE A 111 -11.50 -3.37 10.31
C ILE A 111 -12.48 -2.41 9.64
N VAL A 112 -13.55 -2.10 10.35
CA VAL A 112 -14.58 -1.15 9.93
C VAL A 112 -15.04 -0.32 11.12
N GLY A 113 -14.83 0.98 11.06
CA GLY A 113 -15.18 1.88 12.17
C GLY A 113 -16.69 2.15 12.28
N ALA A 114 -17.08 2.84 13.35
CA ALA A 114 -18.48 3.21 13.61
C ALA A 114 -19.13 4.06 12.50
N ARG A 115 -18.33 4.75 11.70
CA ARG A 115 -18.80 5.52 10.52
C ARG A 115 -19.03 4.66 9.29
N GLY A 116 -18.97 3.33 9.42
CA GLY A 116 -19.10 2.40 8.33
C GLY A 116 -17.80 2.24 7.54
N GLY A 117 -17.91 1.44 6.49
CA GLY A 117 -16.81 1.09 5.61
C GLY A 117 -17.13 -0.16 4.83
N ASN A 118 -16.19 -0.60 4.05
CA ASN A 118 -16.28 -1.82 3.24
C ASN A 118 -14.89 -2.46 3.10
N MET A 119 -14.76 -3.52 2.31
CA MET A 119 -13.48 -4.20 2.09
C MET A 119 -12.39 -3.28 1.53
N TYR A 120 -12.71 -2.21 0.81
CA TYR A 120 -11.71 -1.21 0.41
C TYR A 120 -11.11 -0.51 1.65
N CYS A 121 -11.98 -0.08 2.58
CA CYS A 121 -11.56 0.55 3.83
C CYS A 121 -10.75 -0.42 4.70
N HIS A 122 -11.19 -1.67 4.79
CA HIS A 122 -10.48 -2.73 5.48
C HIS A 122 -9.08 -2.97 4.91
N GLY A 123 -8.96 -3.08 3.59
CA GLY A 123 -7.68 -3.29 2.92
C GLY A 123 -6.69 -2.15 3.19
N MET A 124 -7.14 -0.88 3.12
CA MET A 124 -6.28 0.27 3.39
C MET A 124 -5.85 0.35 4.86
N ALA A 125 -6.76 0.11 5.79
CA ALA A 125 -6.45 0.05 7.21
C ALA A 125 -5.44 -1.07 7.53
N THR A 126 -5.67 -2.25 6.93
CA THR A 126 -4.77 -3.40 7.07
C THR A 126 -3.39 -3.10 6.49
N LEU A 127 -3.31 -2.47 5.31
CA LEU A 127 -2.04 -2.02 4.73
C LEU A 127 -1.29 -1.08 5.70
N ALA A 128 -1.96 -0.07 6.25
CA ALA A 128 -1.33 0.84 7.21
C ALA A 128 -0.80 0.08 8.44
N LEU A 129 -1.58 -0.84 9.00
CA LEU A 129 -1.14 -1.66 10.14
C LEU A 129 0.03 -2.58 9.78
N THR A 130 0.11 -3.14 8.56
CA THR A 130 1.28 -3.93 8.13
C THR A 130 2.54 -3.09 8.09
N GLN A 131 2.45 -1.83 7.65
CA GLN A 131 3.59 -0.92 7.63
C GLN A 131 4.02 -0.56 9.06
N VAL A 132 3.07 -0.20 9.94
CA VAL A 132 3.39 0.09 11.35
C VAL A 132 4.05 -1.12 11.99
N TYR A 133 3.48 -2.32 11.83
CA TYR A 133 4.06 -3.54 12.39
C TYR A 133 5.47 -3.82 11.83
N GLY A 134 5.64 -3.73 10.52
CA GLY A 134 6.95 -3.95 9.89
C GLY A 134 8.03 -2.97 10.34
N MET A 135 7.65 -1.75 10.75
CA MET A 135 8.58 -0.72 11.22
C MET A 135 8.80 -0.73 12.75
N THR A 136 7.89 -1.30 13.54
CA THR A 136 7.93 -1.25 15.01
C THR A 136 8.15 -2.61 15.68
N GLY A 137 7.73 -3.69 15.04
CA GLY A 137 7.73 -5.03 15.63
C GLY A 137 6.71 -5.23 16.76
N ASP A 138 5.71 -4.34 16.91
CA ASP A 138 4.74 -4.37 18.00
C ASP A 138 3.81 -5.59 17.92
N GLU A 139 3.80 -6.43 18.94
CA GLU A 139 3.07 -7.71 18.96
C GLU A 139 1.54 -7.53 19.06
N GLU A 140 1.02 -6.45 19.67
CA GLU A 140 -0.42 -6.18 19.68
C GLU A 140 -0.91 -5.77 18.28
N ILE A 141 -0.14 -4.95 17.58
CA ILE A 141 -0.41 -4.59 16.19
C ILE A 141 -0.37 -5.84 15.32
N LYS A 142 0.64 -6.70 15.49
CA LYS A 142 0.76 -7.98 14.77
C LYS A 142 -0.49 -8.85 14.93
N LYS A 143 -0.97 -8.99 16.16
CA LYS A 143 -2.13 -9.83 16.48
C LYS A 143 -3.39 -9.40 15.75
N VAL A 144 -3.67 -8.09 15.71
CA VAL A 144 -4.82 -7.53 14.99
C VAL A 144 -4.61 -7.64 13.47
N THR A 145 -3.42 -7.26 13.00
CA THR A 145 -3.06 -7.32 11.57
C THR A 145 -3.18 -8.74 11.02
N LYS A 146 -2.72 -9.75 11.79
CA LYS A 146 -2.85 -11.15 11.37
C LYS A 146 -4.31 -11.56 11.16
N LYS A 147 -5.22 -11.21 12.08
CA LYS A 147 -6.66 -11.50 11.91
C LYS A 147 -7.24 -10.80 10.67
N ALA A 148 -6.83 -9.55 10.43
CA ALA A 148 -7.26 -8.80 9.26
C ALA A 148 -6.79 -9.46 7.96
N ILE A 149 -5.55 -9.93 7.90
CA ILE A 149 -4.99 -10.69 6.78
C ILE A 149 -5.71 -12.04 6.60
N ASP A 150 -5.98 -12.76 7.68
CA ASP A 150 -6.71 -14.04 7.63
C ASP A 150 -8.12 -13.83 7.03
N LEU A 151 -8.80 -12.72 7.35
CA LEU A 151 -10.08 -12.35 6.73
C LEU A 151 -9.95 -12.10 5.23
N ILE A 152 -8.95 -11.33 4.81
CA ILE A 152 -8.68 -11.09 3.39
C ILE A 152 -8.48 -12.42 2.65
N ILE A 153 -7.65 -13.30 3.18
CA ILE A 153 -7.39 -14.62 2.57
C ILE A 153 -8.69 -15.45 2.46
N LYS A 154 -9.47 -15.50 3.54
CA LYS A 154 -10.72 -16.26 3.61
C LYS A 154 -11.80 -15.77 2.64
N THR A 155 -11.81 -14.47 2.35
CA THR A 155 -12.87 -13.83 1.53
C THR A 155 -12.48 -13.67 0.06
N GLN A 156 -11.32 -14.20 -0.38
CA GLN A 156 -11.00 -14.26 -1.81
C GLN A 156 -12.01 -15.14 -2.54
N ASN A 157 -12.59 -14.62 -3.61
CA ASN A 157 -13.55 -15.37 -4.42
C ASN A 157 -12.85 -16.36 -5.39
N ASN A 158 -13.65 -17.20 -6.04
CA ASN A 158 -13.14 -18.21 -6.98
C ASN A 158 -12.44 -17.60 -8.22
N GLU A 159 -12.68 -16.34 -8.52
CA GLU A 159 -12.02 -15.61 -9.61
C GLU A 159 -10.64 -15.05 -9.20
N GLY A 160 -10.32 -15.06 -7.91
CA GLY A 160 -9.08 -14.54 -7.36
C GLY A 160 -9.15 -13.09 -6.88
N GLY A 161 -10.34 -12.48 -6.88
CA GLY A 161 -10.52 -11.09 -6.48
C GLY A 161 -11.41 -10.91 -5.25
N TRP A 162 -11.71 -9.65 -4.94
CA TRP A 162 -12.58 -9.21 -3.85
C TRP A 162 -13.52 -8.09 -4.31
N ARG A 163 -14.63 -7.94 -3.57
CA ARG A 163 -15.57 -6.84 -3.72
C ARG A 163 -15.83 -6.17 -2.37
N TYR A 164 -16.85 -5.33 -2.29
CA TYR A 164 -17.08 -4.45 -1.14
C TYR A 164 -17.46 -5.17 0.16
N ASP A 165 -18.10 -6.34 0.06
CA ASP A 165 -18.49 -7.12 1.24
C ASP A 165 -17.41 -8.12 1.66
N PRO A 166 -17.27 -8.44 2.96
CA PRO A 166 -16.33 -9.43 3.46
C PRO A 166 -16.85 -10.87 3.19
N ALA A 167 -17.10 -11.16 1.92
CA ALA A 167 -17.64 -12.43 1.43
C ALA A 167 -16.97 -12.80 0.08
N PRO A 168 -16.80 -14.11 -0.22
CA PRO A 168 -16.15 -14.56 -1.45
C PRO A 168 -17.09 -14.46 -2.66
N THR A 169 -17.77 -13.32 -2.83
CA THR A 169 -18.76 -13.07 -3.88
C THR A 169 -18.42 -11.84 -4.71
N GLY A 170 -18.33 -12.00 -6.01
CA GLY A 170 -17.96 -10.93 -6.94
C GLY A 170 -16.52 -10.45 -6.76
N ALA A 171 -16.08 -9.64 -7.70
CA ALA A 171 -14.79 -8.95 -7.64
C ALA A 171 -14.79 -7.69 -8.50
N ASP A 172 -14.01 -6.69 -8.12
CA ASP A 172 -13.60 -5.58 -8.97
C ASP A 172 -12.14 -5.25 -8.74
N ILE A 173 -11.54 -4.55 -9.69
CA ILE A 173 -10.10 -4.30 -9.67
C ILE A 173 -9.70 -3.38 -8.50
N SER A 174 -10.52 -2.41 -8.12
CA SER A 174 -10.16 -1.41 -7.11
C SER A 174 -10.08 -2.03 -5.71
N VAL A 175 -11.08 -2.84 -5.34
CA VAL A 175 -11.05 -3.57 -4.06
C VAL A 175 -9.98 -4.65 -4.09
N THR A 176 -9.84 -5.39 -5.20
CA THR A 176 -8.81 -6.43 -5.34
C THR A 176 -7.40 -5.86 -5.13
N ILE A 177 -7.07 -4.75 -5.78
CA ILE A 177 -5.78 -4.08 -5.63
C ILE A 177 -5.50 -3.72 -4.17
N MET A 178 -6.51 -3.19 -3.46
CA MET A 178 -6.35 -2.79 -2.07
C MET A 178 -6.04 -4.00 -1.16
N GLN A 179 -6.70 -5.14 -1.39
CA GLN A 179 -6.40 -6.37 -0.66
C GLN A 179 -4.98 -6.89 -0.99
N VAL A 180 -4.58 -6.86 -2.26
CA VAL A 180 -3.24 -7.31 -2.68
C VAL A 180 -2.15 -6.44 -2.07
N MET A 181 -2.38 -5.12 -1.96
CA MET A 181 -1.46 -4.20 -1.26
C MET A 181 -1.30 -4.59 0.21
N ALA A 182 -2.40 -4.88 0.91
CA ALA A 182 -2.37 -5.32 2.30
C ALA A 182 -1.65 -6.67 2.46
N LEU A 183 -1.94 -7.64 1.58
CA LEU A 183 -1.27 -8.95 1.57
C LEU A 183 0.23 -8.83 1.25
N ARG A 184 0.61 -7.93 0.33
CA ARG A 184 2.00 -7.68 0.02
C ARG A 184 2.72 -7.05 1.21
N GLY A 185 2.13 -6.01 1.82
CA GLY A 185 2.68 -5.41 3.04
C GLY A 185 2.83 -6.41 4.19
N ALA A 186 1.91 -7.37 4.31
CA ALA A 186 2.00 -8.45 5.28
C ALA A 186 3.20 -9.37 5.00
N LYS A 187 3.43 -9.79 3.75
CA LYS A 187 4.62 -10.58 3.37
C LYS A 187 5.91 -9.83 3.65
N ASP A 188 5.97 -8.54 3.33
CA ASP A 188 7.15 -7.71 3.58
C ASP A 188 7.43 -7.54 5.10
N ALA A 189 6.37 -7.54 5.93
CA ALA A 189 6.46 -7.53 7.39
C ALA A 189 6.67 -8.92 8.02
N GLY A 190 6.89 -9.98 7.23
CA GLY A 190 7.16 -11.34 7.70
C GLY A 190 5.91 -12.13 8.13
N LEU A 191 4.69 -11.65 7.81
CA LEU A 191 3.46 -12.37 8.07
C LEU A 191 3.18 -13.39 6.95
N GLN A 192 2.57 -14.51 7.32
CA GLN A 192 2.27 -15.59 6.38
C GLN A 192 1.09 -15.23 5.46
N VAL A 193 1.35 -15.27 4.15
CA VAL A 193 0.33 -15.12 3.10
C VAL A 193 0.53 -16.25 2.08
N PRO A 194 -0.51 -17.08 1.79
CA PRO A 194 -0.38 -18.16 0.83
C PRO A 194 -0.05 -17.66 -0.57
N ASP A 195 0.95 -18.25 -1.21
CA ASP A 195 1.34 -17.87 -2.58
C ASP A 195 0.21 -18.07 -3.57
N LYS A 196 -0.65 -19.08 -3.35
CA LYS A 196 -1.86 -19.31 -4.17
C LYS A 196 -2.80 -18.11 -4.15
N THR A 197 -2.99 -17.45 -2.99
CA THR A 197 -3.83 -16.26 -2.86
C THR A 197 -3.27 -15.12 -3.70
N MET A 198 -1.96 -14.88 -3.63
CA MET A 198 -1.29 -13.86 -4.44
C MET A 198 -1.38 -14.19 -5.93
N ALA A 199 -1.06 -15.41 -6.33
CA ALA A 199 -1.11 -15.84 -7.74
C ALA A 199 -2.52 -15.74 -8.34
N ASN A 200 -3.56 -16.08 -7.59
CA ASN A 200 -4.93 -15.93 -8.04
C ASN A 200 -5.31 -14.45 -8.26
N SER A 201 -4.89 -13.56 -7.36
CA SER A 201 -5.19 -12.12 -7.51
C SER A 201 -4.46 -11.50 -8.70
N ILE A 202 -3.22 -11.88 -8.97
CA ILE A 202 -2.48 -11.48 -10.18
C ILE A 202 -3.24 -11.92 -11.44
N LYS A 203 -3.72 -13.16 -11.48
CA LYS A 203 -4.55 -13.66 -12.59
C LYS A 203 -5.83 -12.85 -12.78
N TYR A 204 -6.51 -12.49 -11.67
CA TYR A 204 -7.71 -11.65 -11.75
C TYR A 204 -7.39 -10.26 -12.31
N ILE A 205 -6.34 -9.60 -11.80
CA ILE A 205 -5.92 -8.27 -12.27
C ILE A 205 -5.58 -8.31 -13.77
N ASN A 206 -4.83 -9.32 -14.22
CA ASN A 206 -4.47 -9.48 -15.63
C ASN A 206 -5.69 -9.71 -16.53
N ARG A 207 -6.76 -10.37 -16.06
CA ARG A 207 -8.01 -10.49 -16.81
C ARG A 207 -8.76 -9.16 -16.95
N CYS A 208 -8.54 -8.19 -16.05
CA CYS A 208 -9.10 -6.85 -16.18
C CYS A 208 -8.42 -6.00 -17.26
N ARG A 209 -7.32 -6.46 -17.86
CA ARG A 209 -6.62 -5.71 -18.89
C ARG A 209 -7.46 -5.57 -20.17
N ASP A 210 -7.40 -4.41 -20.76
CA ASP A 210 -7.91 -4.15 -22.10
C ASP A 210 -6.79 -4.40 -23.12
N GLY A 211 -6.88 -5.51 -23.85
CA GLY A 211 -5.87 -5.90 -24.84
C GLY A 211 -5.67 -4.90 -25.99
N ARG A 212 -6.65 -4.02 -26.23
CA ARG A 212 -6.58 -3.00 -27.28
C ARG A 212 -5.79 -1.76 -26.85
N THR A 213 -5.98 -1.31 -25.60
CA THR A 213 -5.38 -0.06 -25.09
C THR A 213 -4.19 -0.28 -24.17
N GLY A 214 -4.05 -1.48 -23.61
CA GLY A 214 -3.08 -1.78 -22.54
C GLY A 214 -3.51 -1.34 -21.15
N GLY A 215 -4.55 -0.52 -21.01
CA GLY A 215 -5.06 -0.07 -19.74
C GLY A 215 -5.93 -1.11 -19.03
N TYR A 216 -6.38 -0.82 -17.80
CA TYR A 216 -7.16 -1.75 -16.99
C TYR A 216 -8.61 -1.30 -16.84
N LYS A 217 -9.54 -2.27 -16.96
CA LYS A 217 -10.98 -2.12 -16.78
C LYS A 217 -11.38 -2.35 -15.33
N TYR A 218 -12.60 -1.94 -14.98
CA TYR A 218 -13.13 -2.13 -13.61
C TYR A 218 -13.37 -3.61 -13.27
N GLN A 219 -13.85 -4.36 -14.25
CA GLN A 219 -14.02 -5.82 -14.19
C GLN A 219 -13.63 -6.42 -15.56
N PRO A 220 -13.34 -7.71 -15.67
CA PRO A 220 -12.91 -8.30 -16.95
C PRO A 220 -13.85 -8.03 -18.12
N TYR A 221 -15.15 -7.92 -17.83
CA TYR A 221 -16.23 -7.69 -18.82
C TYR A 221 -16.71 -6.24 -18.91
N SER A 222 -16.15 -5.32 -18.13
CA SER A 222 -16.52 -3.90 -18.19
C SER A 222 -16.03 -3.24 -19.46
N ALA A 223 -16.75 -2.21 -19.89
CA ALA A 223 -16.31 -1.36 -20.99
C ALA A 223 -15.20 -0.40 -20.54
N GLY A 224 -14.22 -0.21 -21.41
CA GLY A 224 -13.19 0.82 -21.31
C GLY A 224 -12.21 0.69 -20.14
N ALA A 225 -10.98 1.03 -20.40
CA ALA A 225 -9.94 1.22 -19.40
C ALA A 225 -10.05 2.62 -18.77
N GLY A 226 -9.45 2.82 -17.58
CA GLY A 226 -9.36 4.11 -16.94
C GLY A 226 -7.98 4.35 -16.35
N TYR A 227 -7.55 5.61 -16.29
CA TYR A 227 -6.23 5.97 -15.77
C TYR A 227 -5.98 5.44 -14.36
N ALA A 228 -6.89 5.74 -13.43
CA ALA A 228 -6.76 5.37 -12.03
C ALA A 228 -6.65 3.84 -11.82
N ARG A 229 -7.48 3.08 -12.53
CA ARG A 229 -7.45 1.60 -12.48
C ARG A 229 -6.19 1.02 -13.08
N THR A 230 -5.70 1.65 -14.15
CA THR A 230 -4.44 1.25 -14.79
C THR A 230 -3.26 1.53 -13.89
N ALA A 231 -3.18 2.72 -13.30
CA ALA A 231 -2.12 3.07 -12.35
C ALA A 231 -2.07 2.10 -11.16
N ALA A 232 -3.24 1.77 -10.61
CA ALA A 232 -3.35 0.84 -9.49
C ALA A 232 -2.97 -0.59 -9.88
N GLY A 233 -3.40 -1.06 -11.06
CA GLY A 233 -3.02 -2.38 -11.59
C GLY A 233 -1.53 -2.52 -11.82
N VAL A 234 -0.91 -1.53 -12.48
CA VAL A 234 0.55 -1.50 -12.73
C VAL A 234 1.32 -1.50 -11.41
N CYS A 235 0.96 -0.61 -10.47
CA CYS A 235 1.62 -0.52 -9.17
C CYS A 235 1.64 -1.87 -8.45
N VAL A 236 0.48 -2.53 -8.37
CA VAL A 236 0.36 -3.80 -7.64
C VAL A 236 1.09 -4.95 -8.35
N LEU A 237 1.02 -5.03 -9.67
CA LEU A 237 1.75 -6.06 -10.41
C LEU A 237 3.26 -5.91 -10.20
N GLN A 238 3.78 -4.68 -10.24
CA GLN A 238 5.18 -4.41 -9.94
C GLN A 238 5.55 -4.81 -8.50
N LEU A 239 4.72 -4.48 -7.51
CA LEU A 239 4.93 -4.91 -6.12
C LEU A 239 4.92 -6.45 -5.96
N CYS A 240 4.25 -7.16 -6.87
CA CYS A 240 4.24 -8.62 -6.93
C CYS A 240 5.38 -9.22 -7.76
N GLY A 241 6.29 -8.40 -8.31
CA GLY A 241 7.45 -8.86 -9.07
C GLY A 241 7.29 -8.84 -10.59
N GLU A 242 6.16 -8.38 -11.10
CA GLU A 242 5.86 -8.31 -12.55
C GLU A 242 6.39 -6.98 -13.13
N TYR A 243 7.71 -6.84 -13.26
CA TYR A 243 8.32 -5.55 -13.66
C TYR A 243 8.44 -5.36 -15.16
N GLU A 244 8.72 -6.43 -15.91
CA GLU A 244 9.17 -6.32 -17.31
C GLU A 244 8.19 -6.94 -18.31
N ALA A 245 7.00 -7.32 -17.90
CA ALA A 245 6.00 -7.83 -18.81
C ALA A 245 5.66 -6.77 -19.86
N ASP A 246 5.60 -7.16 -21.14
CA ASP A 246 5.12 -6.28 -22.24
C ASP A 246 3.81 -5.58 -21.90
N ASP A 247 3.03 -6.20 -21.05
CA ASP A 247 1.76 -5.68 -20.57
C ASP A 247 1.92 -4.48 -19.65
N ILE A 248 2.94 -4.45 -18.80
CA ILE A 248 3.28 -3.29 -17.96
C ILE A 248 3.71 -2.12 -18.84
N LYS A 249 4.54 -2.37 -19.85
CA LYS A 249 4.97 -1.33 -20.79
C LYS A 249 3.78 -0.69 -21.52
N LYS A 250 2.88 -1.48 -22.07
CA LYS A 250 1.66 -0.97 -22.73
C LYS A 250 0.76 -0.19 -21.76
N ALA A 251 0.65 -0.63 -20.51
CA ALA A 251 -0.14 0.07 -19.52
C ALA A 251 0.50 1.41 -19.12
N VAL A 252 1.81 1.48 -19.03
CA VAL A 252 2.57 2.73 -18.80
C VAL A 252 2.37 3.71 -19.97
N GLU A 253 2.48 3.24 -21.22
CA GLU A 253 2.20 4.04 -22.42
C GLU A 253 0.76 4.59 -22.42
N TYR A 254 -0.21 3.76 -22.00
CA TYR A 254 -1.60 4.19 -21.83
C TYR A 254 -1.71 5.32 -20.77
N MET A 255 -1.05 5.18 -19.62
CA MET A 255 -1.08 6.19 -18.56
C MET A 255 -0.42 7.51 -18.99
N GLU A 256 0.68 7.46 -19.72
CA GLU A 256 1.34 8.67 -20.26
C GLU A 256 0.43 9.40 -21.26
N LYS A 257 -0.32 8.66 -22.07
CA LYS A 257 -1.24 9.22 -23.07
C LYS A 257 -2.48 9.84 -22.43
N VAL A 258 -3.09 9.17 -21.44
CA VAL A 258 -4.35 9.63 -20.80
C VAL A 258 -4.09 10.68 -19.73
N GLN A 259 -3.00 10.55 -18.98
CA GLN A 259 -2.44 11.47 -17.98
C GLN A 259 -3.23 11.67 -16.68
N ASP A 260 -4.56 11.63 -16.67
CA ASP A 260 -5.34 11.68 -15.44
C ASP A 260 -6.77 11.15 -15.63
N ASP A 261 -7.53 11.08 -14.51
CA ASP A 261 -8.94 10.71 -14.46
C ASP A 261 -9.63 11.70 -13.52
N PHE A 262 -10.51 12.52 -14.04
CA PHE A 262 -11.16 13.56 -13.26
C PHE A 262 -11.93 13.00 -12.04
N GLY A 263 -12.64 11.87 -12.22
CA GLY A 263 -13.48 11.27 -11.18
C GLY A 263 -12.68 10.59 -10.06
N HIS A 264 -11.46 10.15 -10.37
CA HIS A 264 -10.56 9.41 -9.46
C HIS A 264 -9.15 9.98 -9.51
N TYR A 265 -9.02 11.30 -9.45
CA TYR A 265 -7.78 12.02 -9.62
C TYR A 265 -6.76 11.68 -8.52
N TRP A 266 -7.13 11.89 -7.26
CA TRP A 266 -6.24 11.66 -6.12
C TRP A 266 -5.91 10.18 -5.97
N TYR A 267 -6.92 9.32 -6.05
CA TYR A 267 -6.74 7.87 -6.08
C TYR A 267 -5.78 7.43 -7.19
N GLY A 268 -6.01 7.91 -8.42
CA GLY A 268 -5.19 7.55 -9.58
C GLY A 268 -3.74 7.99 -9.42
N HIS A 269 -3.51 9.21 -8.95
CA HIS A 269 -2.15 9.74 -8.80
C HIS A 269 -1.39 9.14 -7.60
N TYR A 270 -2.09 8.67 -6.56
CA TYR A 270 -1.46 7.88 -5.51
C TYR A 270 -0.75 6.65 -6.08
N TYR A 271 -1.45 5.85 -6.86
CA TYR A 271 -0.86 4.66 -7.47
C TYR A 271 0.11 4.99 -8.59
N ALA A 272 -0.20 5.99 -9.40
CA ALA A 272 0.66 6.39 -10.51
C ALA A 272 2.04 6.83 -10.05
N ALA A 273 2.13 7.55 -8.93
CA ALA A 273 3.40 7.97 -8.35
C ALA A 273 4.30 6.77 -8.03
N HIS A 274 3.73 5.73 -7.44
CA HIS A 274 4.45 4.51 -7.13
C HIS A 274 4.75 3.66 -8.39
N ALA A 275 3.78 3.56 -9.31
CA ALA A 275 3.95 2.82 -10.57
C ALA A 275 5.09 3.42 -11.42
N PHE A 276 5.06 4.73 -11.66
CA PHE A 276 6.11 5.40 -12.41
C PHE A 276 7.47 5.38 -11.70
N ASN A 277 7.49 5.48 -10.35
CA ASN A 277 8.72 5.31 -9.58
C ASN A 277 9.33 3.91 -9.76
N GLN A 278 8.49 2.86 -9.80
CA GLN A 278 8.96 1.50 -10.05
C GLN A 278 9.53 1.33 -11.48
N VAL A 279 8.95 1.99 -12.48
CA VAL A 279 9.49 2.04 -13.85
C VAL A 279 10.84 2.77 -13.86
N GLY A 280 10.92 3.93 -13.20
CA GLY A 280 12.13 4.74 -13.11
C GLY A 280 12.46 5.53 -14.38
N GLY A 281 13.72 6.02 -14.47
CA GLY A 281 14.22 6.75 -15.63
C GLY A 281 13.42 8.01 -15.97
N GLU A 282 13.48 8.42 -17.25
CA GLU A 282 12.81 9.64 -17.72
C GLU A 282 11.29 9.66 -17.49
N VAL A 283 10.63 8.52 -17.53
CA VAL A 283 9.17 8.42 -17.31
C VAL A 283 8.84 8.88 -15.90
N TRP A 284 9.59 8.40 -14.91
CA TRP A 284 9.46 8.83 -13.52
C TRP A 284 9.84 10.29 -13.32
N GLU A 285 10.95 10.73 -13.88
CA GLU A 285 11.43 12.13 -13.76
C GLU A 285 10.36 13.11 -14.28
N LYS A 286 9.80 12.84 -15.47
CA LYS A 286 8.74 13.67 -16.10
C LYS A 286 7.47 13.67 -15.28
N TYR A 287 7.03 12.49 -14.80
CA TYR A 287 5.84 12.38 -13.98
C TYR A 287 5.96 13.13 -12.66
N TYR A 288 7.06 12.88 -11.92
CA TYR A 288 7.27 13.53 -10.62
C TYR A 288 7.36 15.05 -10.74
N LYS A 289 8.14 15.55 -11.72
CA LYS A 289 8.23 16.97 -11.99
C LYS A 289 6.85 17.58 -12.25
N ARG A 290 6.03 16.98 -13.11
CA ARG A 290 4.68 17.46 -13.41
C ARG A 290 3.80 17.50 -12.17
N MET A 291 3.80 16.45 -11.35
CA MET A 291 2.98 16.39 -10.13
C MET A 291 3.48 17.37 -9.08
N ARG A 292 4.78 17.45 -8.87
CA ARG A 292 5.40 18.43 -7.97
C ARG A 292 5.01 19.85 -8.36
N ASP A 293 5.25 20.26 -9.59
CA ASP A 293 4.96 21.61 -10.08
C ASP A 293 3.46 21.95 -9.95
N ARG A 294 2.58 20.96 -10.15
CA ARG A 294 1.14 21.13 -9.93
C ARG A 294 0.78 21.29 -8.46
N LEU A 295 1.32 20.44 -7.59
CA LEU A 295 1.03 20.47 -6.15
C LEU A 295 1.59 21.73 -5.48
N LEU A 296 2.70 22.25 -5.97
CA LEU A 296 3.34 23.47 -5.47
C LEU A 296 2.92 24.74 -6.23
N ALA A 297 2.00 24.63 -7.20
CA ALA A 297 1.50 25.80 -7.91
C ALA A 297 0.88 26.82 -6.92
N PRO A 298 1.13 28.13 -7.12
CA PRO A 298 0.65 29.18 -6.22
C PRO A 298 -0.86 29.05 -5.92
N GLY A 299 -1.21 28.98 -4.64
CA GLY A 299 -2.60 28.88 -4.17
C GLY A 299 -3.23 27.50 -4.28
N TYR A 300 -2.53 26.47 -4.79
CA TYR A 300 -3.09 25.13 -4.83
C TYR A 300 -2.99 24.42 -3.47
N GLN A 301 -1.88 24.56 -2.74
CA GLN A 301 -1.86 24.30 -1.30
C GLN A 301 -2.43 25.53 -0.59
N ARG A 302 -3.42 25.34 0.28
CA ARG A 302 -4.08 26.41 1.02
C ARG A 302 -3.21 26.90 2.19
N PRO A 303 -3.45 28.10 2.71
CA PRO A 303 -2.67 28.66 3.83
C PRO A 303 -2.67 27.80 5.09
N GLY A 304 -3.70 26.98 5.30
CA GLY A 304 -3.76 26.01 6.40
C GLY A 304 -2.81 24.82 6.27
N GLY A 305 -2.21 24.63 5.10
CA GLY A 305 -1.32 23.52 4.79
C GLY A 305 -1.98 22.39 4.00
N GLU A 306 -3.30 22.45 3.81
CA GLU A 306 -4.05 21.40 3.12
C GLU A 306 -4.06 21.56 1.59
N TRP A 307 -4.20 20.44 0.89
CA TRP A 307 -4.68 20.38 -0.47
C TRP A 307 -6.14 19.97 -0.49
N TYR A 308 -6.99 20.82 -1.02
CA TYR A 308 -8.41 20.52 -1.18
C TYR A 308 -9.02 21.36 -2.30
N ASP A 309 -9.31 20.72 -3.42
CA ASP A 309 -9.85 21.42 -4.60
C ASP A 309 -11.38 21.54 -4.62
N GLY A 310 -12.07 20.89 -3.67
CA GLY A 310 -13.53 20.97 -3.51
C GLY A 310 -14.34 20.30 -4.62
N ARG A 311 -13.71 19.65 -5.59
CA ARG A 311 -14.33 19.01 -6.76
C ARG A 311 -14.01 17.55 -6.89
N ARG A 312 -12.74 17.24 -7.01
CA ARG A 312 -12.28 15.87 -7.25
C ARG A 312 -12.26 15.10 -5.94
N GLU A 313 -13.10 14.08 -5.86
CA GLU A 313 -13.19 13.25 -4.65
C GLU A 313 -13.47 14.06 -3.36
N ALA A 314 -14.20 15.19 -3.51
CA ALA A 314 -14.46 16.14 -2.41
C ALA A 314 -15.22 15.52 -1.23
N ALA A 315 -16.02 14.48 -1.48
CA ALA A 315 -16.75 13.75 -0.45
C ALA A 315 -15.86 13.08 0.59
N TYR A 316 -14.58 12.83 0.26
CA TYR A 316 -13.61 12.24 1.19
C TYR A 316 -12.93 13.28 2.09
N GLY A 317 -13.11 14.56 1.80
CA GLY A 317 -12.63 15.67 2.61
C GLY A 317 -11.15 16.04 2.41
N PRO A 318 -10.72 17.14 3.05
CA PRO A 318 -9.37 17.67 2.86
C PRO A 318 -8.28 16.77 3.43
N ALA A 319 -8.53 16.01 4.49
CA ALA A 319 -7.53 15.09 5.05
C ALA A 319 -7.11 14.01 4.05
N TYR A 320 -8.07 13.48 3.26
CA TYR A 320 -7.78 12.50 2.22
C TYR A 320 -6.88 13.07 1.12
N GLN A 321 -7.28 14.21 0.53
CA GLN A 321 -6.53 14.83 -0.56
C GLN A 321 -5.13 15.27 -0.10
N THR A 322 -5.04 15.81 1.11
CA THR A 322 -3.76 16.22 1.70
C THR A 322 -2.83 15.02 1.96
N ALA A 323 -3.36 13.92 2.50
CA ALA A 323 -2.57 12.71 2.71
C ALA A 323 -2.02 12.15 1.39
N ILE A 324 -2.85 12.12 0.33
CA ILE A 324 -2.41 11.68 -1.00
C ILE A 324 -1.33 12.61 -1.57
N ALA A 325 -1.49 13.94 -1.47
CA ALA A 325 -0.48 14.89 -1.91
C ALA A 325 0.86 14.69 -1.20
N VAL A 326 0.83 14.50 0.12
CA VAL A 326 2.03 14.16 0.91
C VAL A 326 2.66 12.87 0.41
N LEU A 327 1.87 11.80 0.22
CA LEU A 327 2.39 10.52 -0.27
C LEU A 327 3.04 10.64 -1.64
N ILE A 328 2.44 11.40 -2.58
CA ILE A 328 3.03 11.64 -3.92
C ILE A 328 4.38 12.37 -3.81
N LEU A 329 4.43 13.45 -3.02
CA LEU A 329 5.67 14.25 -2.87
C LEU A 329 6.75 13.47 -2.12
N SER A 330 6.37 12.54 -1.25
CA SER A 330 7.28 11.75 -0.43
C SER A 330 7.78 10.46 -1.09
N VAL A 331 7.32 10.09 -2.30
CA VAL A 331 7.81 8.87 -2.99
C VAL A 331 9.33 8.80 -3.06
N PRO A 332 10.08 9.90 -3.35
CA PRO A 332 11.54 9.85 -3.43
C PRO A 332 12.25 9.59 -2.09
N THR A 333 11.55 9.60 -0.96
CA THR A 333 12.16 9.32 0.36
C THR A 333 12.33 7.84 0.65
N HIS A 334 11.57 6.97 -0.04
CA HIS A 334 11.56 5.51 0.12
C HIS A 334 11.38 5.01 1.57
N TYR A 335 10.68 5.76 2.42
CA TYR A 335 10.50 5.41 3.83
C TYR A 335 9.58 4.21 4.07
N LEU A 336 8.53 4.07 3.26
CA LEU A 336 7.54 3.00 3.46
C LEU A 336 8.07 1.66 2.96
N PRO A 337 8.12 0.61 3.80
CA PRO A 337 8.67 -0.70 3.43
C PRO A 337 8.07 -1.30 2.17
N ILE A 338 6.74 -1.20 2.00
CA ILE A 338 6.05 -1.75 0.82
C ILE A 338 6.56 -1.18 -0.51
N TYR A 339 7.11 0.03 -0.52
CA TYR A 339 7.60 0.70 -1.74
C TYR A 339 9.13 0.71 -1.87
N GLN A 340 9.84 0.11 -0.92
CA GLN A 340 11.29 -0.06 -1.03
C GLN A 340 11.62 -1.09 -2.10
N LYS A 341 12.63 -0.79 -2.92
CA LYS A 341 13.12 -1.66 -4.02
C LYS A 341 14.19 -2.59 -3.53
#